data_7dbd16985d66a5fc40ab5443bbb0d10e
#
_entry.id   7dbd16985d66a5fc40ab5443bbb0d10e
#
_cell.length_a   1.000
_cell.length_b   1.000
_cell.length_c   1.000
_cell.angle_alpha   90.00
_cell.angle_beta   90.00
_cell.angle_gamma   90.00
#
_symmetry.space_group_name_H-M   'P 1'
#
loop_
_entity.id
_entity.type
_entity.pdbx_description
1 polymer ?
#
loop_
_entity_poly.entity_id
_entity_poly.type
_entity_poly.pdbx_seq_one_letter_code
_entity_poly.pdbx_strand_id
1 'polypeptide(L)'
;MFQIFKISGDSLYPFYKNGERVVCRKIFVHTKIHIDDTIVFEKESYGLMIKRVTKIIDNTYFVEGTTPHSIDSRNFGSLNFKEITHKVLFKF
;
A
#
# COMPACT_ATOMS: atom_id res chain seq x y z
N MET A 1 12.07 -11.38 -4.51
CA MET A 1 12.44 -10.28 -5.43
C MET A 1 12.16 -8.94 -4.77
N PHE A 2 13.15 -8.05 -4.79
CA PHE A 2 13.03 -6.75 -4.14
C PHE A 2 12.95 -5.64 -5.18
N GLN A 3 12.28 -4.57 -4.85
CA GLN A 3 12.16 -3.42 -5.71
C GLN A 3 12.13 -2.15 -4.86
N ILE A 4 12.70 -1.07 -5.41
CA ILE A 4 12.71 0.23 -4.76
C ILE A 4 11.66 1.10 -5.42
N PHE A 5 10.80 1.71 -4.61
CA PHE A 5 9.83 2.70 -5.07
C PHE A 5 10.13 4.04 -4.41
N LYS A 6 9.83 5.10 -5.11
CA LYS A 6 9.93 6.45 -4.58
C LYS A 6 8.53 6.93 -4.19
N ILE A 7 8.42 7.47 -2.99
CA ILE A 7 7.14 8.00 -2.50
C ILE A 7 6.84 9.32 -3.22
N SER A 8 5.63 9.41 -3.73
CA SER A 8 5.12 10.62 -4.35
C SER A 8 3.91 11.11 -3.58
N GLY A 9 3.95 12.36 -3.14
CA GLY A 9 2.87 12.95 -2.37
C GLY A 9 2.97 12.72 -0.88
N ASP A 10 1.96 13.19 -0.14
CA ASP A 10 1.97 13.22 1.33
C ASP A 10 0.88 12.36 1.97
N SER A 11 0.30 11.42 1.21
CA SER A 11 -0.84 10.66 1.71
C SER A 11 -0.50 9.74 2.90
N LEU A 12 0.79 9.48 3.14
CA LEU A 12 1.25 8.67 4.27
C LEU A 12 2.11 9.48 5.26
N TYR A 13 2.12 10.79 5.12
CA TYR A 13 2.84 11.68 6.04
C TYR A 13 2.27 11.52 7.46
N PRO A 14 3.06 11.50 8.51
CA PRO A 14 4.53 11.68 8.54
C PRO A 14 5.34 10.39 8.45
N PHE A 15 4.70 9.23 8.25
CA PHE A 15 5.41 7.95 8.22
C PHE A 15 6.30 7.83 6.99
N TYR A 16 5.80 8.33 5.85
CA TYR A 16 6.53 8.38 4.60
C TYR A 16 6.34 9.76 3.99
N LYS A 17 7.44 10.38 3.60
CA LYS A 17 7.43 11.73 3.06
C LYS A 17 7.68 11.70 1.56
N ASN A 18 7.17 12.70 0.86
CA ASN A 18 7.42 12.84 -0.56
C ASN A 18 8.93 12.80 -0.85
N GLY A 19 9.33 11.98 -1.81
CA GLY A 19 10.73 11.83 -2.20
C GLY A 19 11.48 10.73 -1.48
N GLU A 20 10.95 10.21 -0.39
CA GLU A 20 11.58 9.08 0.30
C GLU A 20 11.48 7.81 -0.51
N ARG A 21 12.43 6.90 -0.30
CA ARG A 21 12.47 5.62 -1.01
C ARG A 21 12.18 4.48 -0.06
N VAL A 22 11.51 3.48 -0.59
CA VAL A 22 11.16 2.28 0.17
C VAL A 22 11.65 1.05 -0.57
N VAL A 23 12.15 0.08 0.21
CA VAL A 23 12.52 -1.23 -0.30
C VAL A 23 11.30 -2.12 -0.09
N CYS A 24 10.85 -2.74 -1.17
CA CYS A 24 9.65 -3.56 -1.17
C CYS A 24 9.95 -4.96 -1.64
N ARG A 25 9.21 -5.92 -1.13
CA ARG A 25 9.28 -7.31 -1.54
C ARG A 25 8.06 -7.63 -2.38
N LYS A 26 8.27 -8.30 -3.51
CA LYS A 26 7.17 -8.73 -4.37
C LYS A 26 6.29 -9.74 -3.64
N ILE A 27 4.97 -9.61 -3.82
CA ILE A 27 3.99 -10.51 -3.22
C ILE A 27 3.97 -11.84 -3.96
N PHE A 28 3.94 -12.93 -3.18
CA PHE A 28 3.74 -14.29 -3.68
C PHE A 28 2.48 -14.85 -3.06
N VAL A 29 2.03 -15.99 -3.58
CA VAL A 29 0.80 -16.62 -3.16
C VAL A 29 0.77 -16.91 -1.64
N HIS A 30 1.92 -17.17 -1.02
CA HIS A 30 2.01 -17.43 0.42
C HIS A 30 2.43 -16.22 1.25
N THR A 31 2.60 -15.05 0.65
CA THR A 31 2.94 -13.85 1.40
C THR A 31 1.78 -13.48 2.30
N LYS A 32 2.10 -13.24 3.58
CA LYS A 32 1.10 -12.81 4.55
C LYS A 32 1.11 -11.30 4.69
N ILE A 33 -0.08 -10.72 4.68
CA ILE A 33 -0.28 -9.30 4.86
C ILE A 33 -1.03 -9.09 6.15
N HIS A 34 -0.56 -8.15 6.97
CA HIS A 34 -1.12 -7.85 8.27
C HIS A 34 -1.61 -6.42 8.35
N ILE A 35 -2.48 -6.16 9.30
CA ILE A 35 -2.90 -4.80 9.64
C ILE A 35 -1.64 -4.00 10.00
N ASP A 36 -1.58 -2.75 9.55
CA ASP A 36 -0.48 -1.80 9.66
C ASP A 36 0.67 -2.02 8.68
N ASP A 37 0.64 -3.09 7.89
CA ASP A 37 1.58 -3.21 6.79
C ASP A 37 1.33 -2.10 5.76
N THR A 38 2.42 -1.60 5.18
CA THR A 38 2.34 -0.69 4.04
C THR A 38 2.54 -1.52 2.78
N ILE A 39 1.63 -1.39 1.83
CA ILE A 39 1.63 -2.20 0.62
C ILE A 39 1.58 -1.32 -0.63
N VAL A 40 2.11 -1.87 -1.72
CA VAL A 40 1.99 -1.31 -3.06
C VAL A 40 0.98 -2.16 -3.81
N PHE A 41 0.04 -1.52 -4.45
CA PHE A 41 -1.00 -2.22 -5.18
C PHE A 41 -1.40 -1.44 -6.42
N GLU A 42 -2.08 -2.10 -7.33
CA GLU A 42 -2.59 -1.48 -8.53
C GLU A 42 -4.11 -1.59 -8.51
N LYS A 43 -4.78 -0.44 -8.58
CA LYS A 43 -6.25 -0.38 -8.60
C LYS A 43 -6.70 0.16 -9.94
N GLU A 44 -7.61 -0.56 -10.58
CA GLU A 44 -8.17 -0.15 -11.87
C GLU A 44 -8.71 1.28 -11.77
N SER A 45 -8.39 2.09 -12.77
CA SER A 45 -8.74 3.51 -12.88
C SER A 45 -7.94 4.45 -11.96
N TYR A 46 -7.18 3.90 -11.01
CA TYR A 46 -6.35 4.71 -10.09
C TYR A 46 -4.86 4.49 -10.29
N GLY A 47 -4.46 3.34 -10.84
CA GLY A 47 -3.06 3.02 -11.08
C GLY A 47 -2.35 2.47 -9.86
N LEU A 48 -1.03 2.62 -9.87
CA LEU A 48 -0.16 2.10 -8.81
C LEU A 48 -0.18 3.06 -7.62
N MET A 49 -0.44 2.49 -6.45
CA MET A 49 -0.59 3.27 -5.21
C MET A 49 0.16 2.60 -4.08
N ILE A 50 0.45 3.39 -3.02
CA ILE A 50 1.04 2.89 -1.79
C ILE A 50 0.20 3.40 -0.61
N LYS A 51 -0.29 2.49 0.23
CA LYS A 51 -1.12 2.83 1.39
C LYS A 51 -0.89 1.82 2.49
N ARG A 52 -1.43 2.12 3.67
CA ARG A 52 -1.33 1.24 4.83
C ARG A 52 -2.60 0.41 4.98
N VAL A 53 -2.45 -0.87 5.30
CA VAL A 53 -3.57 -1.78 5.56
C VAL A 53 -4.18 -1.44 6.91
N THR A 54 -5.46 -1.13 6.94
CA THR A 54 -6.17 -0.78 8.17
C THR A 54 -7.15 -1.84 8.62
N LYS A 55 -7.57 -2.74 7.72
CA LYS A 55 -8.57 -3.74 8.02
C LYS A 55 -8.46 -4.90 7.05
N ILE A 56 -8.71 -6.10 7.54
CA ILE A 56 -8.71 -7.33 6.71
C ILE A 56 -9.97 -8.11 7.05
N ILE A 57 -10.78 -8.40 6.04
CA ILE A 57 -12.00 -9.19 6.19
C ILE A 57 -12.06 -10.19 5.04
N ASP A 58 -12.08 -11.50 5.38
CA ASP A 58 -12.31 -12.57 4.40
C ASP A 58 -11.45 -12.44 3.13
N ASN A 59 -10.14 -12.28 3.32
CA ASN A 59 -9.18 -12.13 2.21
C ASN A 59 -9.38 -10.86 1.39
N THR A 60 -10.09 -9.89 1.91
CA THR A 60 -10.15 -8.55 1.33
C THR A 60 -9.44 -7.58 2.25
N TYR A 61 -8.80 -6.57 1.64
CA TYR A 61 -7.91 -5.67 2.35
C TYR A 61 -8.39 -4.24 2.16
N PHE A 62 -8.51 -3.52 3.28
CA PHE A 62 -8.85 -2.11 3.26
C PHE A 62 -7.61 -1.31 3.57
N VAL A 63 -7.35 -0.28 2.79
CA VAL A 63 -6.14 0.54 2.88
C VAL A 63 -6.51 2.01 3.03
N GLU A 64 -5.69 2.73 3.78
CA GLU A 64 -5.90 4.16 3.98
C GLU A 64 -4.58 4.89 4.04
N GLY A 65 -4.61 6.14 3.57
CA GLY A 65 -3.55 7.10 3.85
C GLY A 65 -3.80 7.74 5.20
N THR A 66 -2.89 8.61 5.61
CA THR A 66 -2.96 9.29 6.91
C THR A 66 -3.69 10.62 6.85
N THR A 67 -3.99 11.11 5.65
CA THR A 67 -4.67 12.40 5.49
C THR A 67 -6.12 12.21 5.07
N PRO A 68 -7.01 13.15 5.41
CA PRO A 68 -8.42 13.04 4.99
C PRO A 68 -8.62 13.17 3.48
N HIS A 69 -7.64 13.71 2.76
CA HIS A 69 -7.72 13.89 1.31
C HIS A 69 -7.09 12.73 0.52
N SER A 70 -6.60 11.71 1.20
CA SER A 70 -6.02 10.54 0.56
C SER A 70 -7.07 9.81 -0.28
N ILE A 71 -6.67 9.36 -1.47
CA ILE A 71 -7.48 8.46 -2.28
C ILE A 71 -7.14 7.04 -1.85
N ASP A 72 -8.11 6.33 -1.32
CA ASP A 72 -7.88 4.99 -0.77
C ASP A 72 -9.19 4.20 -0.68
N SER A 73 -9.25 3.20 0.19
CA SER A 73 -10.45 2.35 0.32
C SER A 73 -11.71 3.13 0.66
N ARG A 74 -11.59 4.31 1.26
CA ARG A 74 -12.74 5.18 1.49
C ARG A 74 -13.37 5.65 0.18
N ASN A 75 -12.63 5.60 -0.90
CA ASN A 75 -13.07 5.99 -2.24
C ASN A 75 -13.38 4.77 -3.12
N PHE A 76 -12.49 3.77 -3.16
CA PHE A 76 -12.61 2.66 -4.11
C PHE A 76 -12.94 1.31 -3.47
N GLY A 77 -13.14 1.25 -2.16
CA GLY A 77 -13.50 0.00 -1.48
C GLY A 77 -12.31 -0.89 -1.18
N SER A 78 -12.57 -2.17 -1.01
CA SER A 78 -11.53 -3.12 -0.64
C SER A 78 -10.67 -3.56 -1.82
N LEU A 79 -9.50 -4.09 -1.49
CA LEU A 79 -8.60 -4.73 -2.45
C LEU A 79 -8.70 -6.24 -2.30
N ASN A 80 -8.58 -6.96 -3.40
CA ASN A 80 -8.31 -8.40 -3.33
C ASN A 80 -6.80 -8.63 -3.40
N PHE A 81 -6.38 -9.84 -3.04
CA PHE A 81 -4.96 -10.16 -2.97
C PHE A 81 -4.24 -9.96 -4.31
N LYS A 82 -4.92 -10.21 -5.42
CA LYS A 82 -4.32 -10.11 -6.75
C LYS A 82 -3.94 -8.68 -7.13
N GLU A 83 -4.57 -7.69 -6.51
CA GLU A 83 -4.28 -6.28 -6.78
C GLU A 83 -3.01 -5.82 -6.05
N ILE A 84 -2.57 -6.56 -5.04
CA ILE A 84 -1.41 -6.19 -4.23
C ILE A 84 -0.15 -6.73 -4.91
N THR A 85 0.80 -5.84 -5.18
CA THR A 85 2.02 -6.20 -5.90
C THR A 85 3.23 -6.36 -5.01
N HIS A 86 3.37 -5.52 -3.99
CA HIS A 86 4.53 -5.52 -3.11
C HIS A 86 4.15 -5.17 -1.68
N LYS A 87 5.01 -5.61 -0.76
CA LYS A 87 4.93 -5.24 0.65
C LYS A 87 6.16 -4.43 0.99
N VAL A 88 5.97 -3.30 1.67
CA VAL A 88 7.09 -2.45 2.07
C VAL A 88 7.81 -3.09 3.25
N LEU A 89 9.13 -3.19 3.15
CA LEU A 89 9.98 -3.72 4.21
C LEU A 89 10.56 -2.61 5.07
N PHE A 90 11.13 -1.59 4.45
CA PHE A 90 11.68 -0.44 5.16
C PHE A 90 11.89 0.72 4.20
N LYS A 91 12.11 1.92 4.76
CA LYS A 91 12.48 3.10 4.00
C LYS A 91 13.94 3.47 4.24
N PHE A 92 14.48 4.25 3.32
CA PHE A 92 15.87 4.74 3.49
C PHE A 92 16.06 6.10 2.83
#